data_a3f62385cfa2c8edd7756d9f9fdb4576
#
_entry.id   a3f62385cfa2c8edd7756d9f9fdb4576
#
_cell.length_a   1.000
_cell.length_b   1.000
_cell.length_c   1.000
_cell.angle_alpha   90.00
_cell.angle_beta   90.00
_cell.angle_gamma   90.00
#
_symmetry.space_group_name_H-M   'P 1'
#
loop_
_entity.id
_entity.type
_entity.pdbx_description
1 polymer ?
#
loop_
_entity_poly.entity_id
_entity_poly.type
_entity_poly.pdbx_seq_one_letter_code
_entity_poly.pdbx_strand_id
1 'polypeptide(L)'
;MTSGILVAMCLAAAAPSAAGGADTTNSAANRTDRDSTGTVLRVKVRGKSLEGNLEGDSPDRDVSVYLPPGYKSDPHRRYPVLYMLHGFTNTDLSYFGEGAGTHIPTIADRAIGNGAAHDMIIVTPNAMTVYGGSNYSSGATTGDWESFVSRDLVTYVDKHFRTVARVEARGLAGHSMGGYGAMRIGMKHPEVFSSLYILSSCCISPSSNIPDTQEEMAAFEAFTRRPEDYTQIPANIRTAVAAAAAWAPNPAKPPLYYDSPVKNGEPQPSVIARMTANRPLAMVDQYISNLKKQHIAFDVGDEDTNIAANLTEFDRVLTTYGVPHTFEVYHGNHGNRVPERFEHEVLPFFSKHLARKPAKESS
;
A
#
# COMPACT_ATOMS: atom_id res chain seq x y z
N MET A 1 -34.51 17.26 61.79
CA MET A 1 -34.35 18.71 61.82
C MET A 1 -34.20 19.10 60.33
N THR A 2 -35.30 19.28 59.66
CA THR A 2 -36.11 20.49 59.48
C THR A 2 -35.36 21.65 58.84
N SER A 3 -35.77 21.98 57.73
CA SER A 3 -36.18 23.21 57.04
C SER A 3 -35.56 23.25 55.68
N GLY A 4 -36.25 23.35 54.56
CA GLY A 4 -37.56 23.92 54.16
C GLY A 4 -37.35 25.40 53.78
N ILE A 5 -37.88 25.76 52.61
CA ILE A 5 -38.31 27.09 52.11
C ILE A 5 -37.73 27.33 50.71
N LEU A 6 -38.51 27.30 49.66
CA LEU A 6 -39.65 28.03 49.11
C LEU A 6 -39.24 29.02 47.98
N VAL A 7 -39.59 28.68 46.79
CA VAL A 7 -40.24 29.39 45.64
C VAL A 7 -40.11 30.94 45.57
N ALA A 8 -39.71 31.43 44.42
CA ALA A 8 -40.35 32.59 43.81
C ALA A 8 -40.24 32.56 42.28
N MET A 9 -41.38 32.42 41.61
CA MET A 9 -41.63 32.74 40.21
C MET A 9 -41.58 34.28 40.04
N CYS A 10 -41.01 34.73 38.96
CA CYS A 10 -41.35 36.00 38.33
C CYS A 10 -41.46 35.79 36.81
N LEU A 11 -42.72 35.86 36.34
CA LEU A 11 -43.02 36.10 34.95
C LEU A 11 -42.75 37.59 34.61
N ALA A 12 -42.14 37.83 33.48
CA ALA A 12 -42.27 39.09 32.75
C ALA A 12 -42.27 38.82 31.27
N ALA A 13 -43.23 39.44 30.58
CA ALA A 13 -43.68 39.18 29.26
C ALA A 13 -42.85 39.87 28.16
N ALA A 14 -42.91 39.27 27.02
CA ALA A 14 -42.71 39.63 25.62
C ALA A 14 -42.58 41.07 25.15
N ALA A 15 -41.68 41.24 24.16
CA ALA A 15 -42.03 41.90 22.88
C ALA A 15 -41.02 41.46 21.80
N PRO A 16 -41.44 41.36 20.50
CA PRO A 16 -40.61 40.80 19.43
C PRO A 16 -39.80 41.90 18.72
N SER A 17 -38.59 41.56 18.31
CA SER A 17 -37.84 42.33 17.32
C SER A 17 -37.52 41.47 16.12
N ALA A 18 -37.87 41.94 14.99
CA ALA A 18 -37.83 41.32 13.68
C ALA A 18 -36.46 41.38 13.01
N ALA A 19 -36.27 40.37 12.18
CA ALA A 19 -35.55 40.36 10.90
C ALA A 19 -34.02 40.49 10.84
N GLY A 20 -33.43 39.44 10.38
CA GLY A 20 -32.11 39.33 9.85
C GLY A 20 -31.90 37.90 9.37
N GLY A 21 -32.62 37.46 8.34
CA GLY A 21 -32.47 36.18 7.72
C GLY A 21 -31.11 36.15 6.98
N ALA A 22 -30.13 35.43 7.57
CA ALA A 22 -28.99 34.96 6.81
C ALA A 22 -29.35 33.57 6.28
N ASP A 23 -29.50 33.48 4.99
CA ASP A 23 -29.80 32.32 4.18
C ASP A 23 -28.68 31.29 4.31
N THR A 24 -28.80 30.35 5.26
CA THR A 24 -27.97 29.13 5.39
C THR A 24 -28.72 27.93 4.83
N THR A 25 -29.33 28.08 3.68
CA THR A 25 -29.91 26.96 2.94
C THR A 25 -29.11 26.69 1.68
N ASN A 26 -28.75 25.41 1.54
CA ASN A 26 -28.30 24.75 0.31
C ASN A 26 -26.79 24.57 0.08
N SER A 27 -26.16 23.71 0.90
CA SER A 27 -25.15 22.85 0.32
C SER A 27 -25.47 21.33 0.46
N ALA A 28 -26.63 20.99 1.02
CA ALA A 28 -27.06 19.58 1.19
C ALA A 28 -28.06 19.07 0.12
N ALA A 29 -28.50 19.92 -0.79
CA ALA A 29 -29.61 19.60 -1.71
C ALA A 29 -29.16 19.52 -3.18
N ASN A 30 -28.13 18.70 -3.49
CA ASN A 30 -27.90 18.23 -4.86
C ASN A 30 -27.13 16.91 -4.91
N ARG A 31 -27.47 15.95 -4.02
CA ARG A 31 -26.94 14.59 -4.04
C ARG A 31 -27.93 13.56 -4.62
N THR A 32 -28.93 13.98 -5.35
CA THR A 32 -30.03 13.11 -5.77
C THR A 32 -29.91 12.52 -7.16
N ASP A 33 -28.68 12.29 -7.68
CA ASP A 33 -28.52 11.40 -8.85
C ASP A 33 -27.07 10.99 -9.09
N ARG A 34 -26.29 10.82 -8.03
CA ARG A 34 -25.00 10.15 -8.16
C ARG A 34 -25.23 8.65 -7.97
N ASP A 35 -24.70 7.84 -8.89
CA ASP A 35 -24.50 6.43 -8.62
C ASP A 35 -23.93 6.31 -7.21
N SER A 36 -24.67 5.68 -6.30
CA SER A 36 -24.30 5.61 -4.87
C SER A 36 -23.07 4.73 -4.62
N THR A 37 -22.63 4.00 -5.65
CA THR A 37 -21.50 3.06 -5.61
C THR A 37 -20.53 3.32 -6.76
N GLY A 38 -19.26 3.02 -6.50
CA GLY A 38 -18.21 3.06 -7.50
C GLY A 38 -18.33 1.93 -8.54
N THR A 39 -17.46 1.96 -9.53
CA THR A 39 -17.37 0.94 -10.57
C THR A 39 -16.02 0.27 -10.50
N VAL A 40 -15.99 -1.07 -10.56
CA VAL A 40 -14.76 -1.85 -10.63
C VAL A 40 -14.50 -2.25 -12.07
N LEU A 41 -13.28 -2.04 -12.52
CA LEU A 41 -12.76 -2.52 -13.79
C LEU A 41 -11.57 -3.43 -13.53
N ARG A 42 -11.38 -4.45 -14.33
CA ARG A 42 -10.15 -5.24 -14.37
C ARG A 42 -9.55 -5.14 -15.75
N VAL A 43 -8.35 -4.61 -15.84
CA VAL A 43 -7.66 -4.31 -17.09
C VAL A 43 -6.33 -5.04 -17.16
N LYS A 44 -5.78 -5.23 -18.38
CA LYS A 44 -4.42 -5.71 -18.58
C LYS A 44 -3.50 -4.53 -18.85
N VAL A 45 -2.42 -4.47 -18.09
CA VAL A 45 -1.35 -3.47 -18.23
C VAL A 45 -0.08 -4.19 -18.62
N ARG A 46 0.46 -3.84 -19.80
CA ARG A 46 1.76 -4.34 -20.22
C ARG A 46 2.87 -3.61 -19.50
N GLY A 47 3.60 -4.33 -18.65
CA GLY A 47 4.82 -3.86 -18.00
C GLY A 47 6.01 -4.03 -18.92
N LYS A 48 6.40 -2.98 -19.62
CA LYS A 48 7.61 -3.01 -20.45
C LYS A 48 8.85 -3.34 -19.62
N SER A 49 8.88 -2.87 -18.38
CA SER A 49 9.93 -3.15 -17.41
C SER A 49 10.00 -4.61 -16.94
N LEU A 50 8.94 -5.39 -17.16
CA LEU A 50 8.89 -6.80 -16.81
C LEU A 50 9.27 -7.73 -17.96
N GLU A 51 9.49 -7.20 -19.16
CA GLU A 51 9.89 -8.01 -20.32
C GLU A 51 11.27 -8.62 -20.09
N GLY A 52 11.40 -9.91 -20.46
CA GLY A 52 12.67 -10.63 -20.35
C GLY A 52 13.05 -11.08 -18.94
N ASN A 53 12.12 -11.04 -17.97
CA ASN A 53 12.36 -11.64 -16.67
C ASN A 53 12.66 -13.15 -16.83
N LEU A 54 13.63 -13.65 -16.05
CA LEU A 54 14.15 -15.01 -16.21
C LEU A 54 13.24 -16.08 -15.58
N GLU A 55 12.35 -15.69 -14.66
CA GLU A 55 11.35 -16.62 -14.12
C GLU A 55 10.23 -16.93 -15.12
N GLY A 56 10.12 -16.13 -16.21
CA GLY A 56 9.19 -16.39 -17.32
C GLY A 56 7.76 -16.00 -17.03
N ASP A 57 7.53 -15.11 -16.06
CA ASP A 57 6.21 -14.54 -15.80
C ASP A 57 5.79 -13.57 -16.91
N SER A 58 4.50 -13.54 -17.20
CA SER A 58 3.95 -12.65 -18.22
C SER A 58 4.17 -11.18 -17.87
N PRO A 59 4.67 -10.35 -18.79
CA PRO A 59 4.71 -8.89 -18.59
C PRO A 59 3.31 -8.24 -18.66
N ASP A 60 2.29 -8.95 -19.16
CA ASP A 60 0.91 -8.47 -19.18
C ASP A 60 0.24 -8.77 -17.86
N ARG A 61 0.12 -7.76 -17.00
CA ARG A 61 -0.39 -7.90 -15.64
C ARG A 61 -1.85 -7.49 -15.55
N ASP A 62 -2.65 -8.30 -14.85
CA ASP A 62 -4.00 -7.90 -14.46
C ASP A 62 -3.92 -6.79 -13.42
N VAL A 63 -4.81 -5.81 -13.53
CA VAL A 63 -4.90 -4.67 -12.63
C VAL A 63 -6.36 -4.39 -12.32
N SER A 64 -6.73 -4.41 -11.06
CA SER A 64 -8.05 -3.98 -10.60
C SER A 64 -8.06 -2.48 -10.34
N VAL A 65 -9.09 -1.80 -10.84
CA VAL A 65 -9.28 -0.35 -10.74
C VAL A 65 -10.67 -0.06 -10.21
N TYR A 66 -10.74 0.64 -9.08
CA TYR A 66 -11.97 1.22 -8.55
C TYR A 66 -12.09 2.66 -9.01
N LEU A 67 -13.22 2.99 -9.61
CA LEU A 67 -13.62 4.34 -10.00
C LEU A 67 -14.71 4.82 -9.03
N PRO A 68 -14.54 5.99 -8.38
CA PRO A 68 -15.44 6.43 -7.30
C PRO A 68 -16.85 6.77 -7.79
N PRO A 69 -17.84 6.84 -6.89
CA PRO A 69 -19.18 7.33 -7.20
C PRO A 69 -19.14 8.66 -7.94
N GLY A 70 -19.99 8.82 -8.96
CA GLY A 70 -20.02 10.02 -9.80
C GLY A 70 -18.91 10.09 -10.87
N TYR A 71 -18.04 9.07 -11.00
CA TYR A 71 -17.04 9.06 -12.08
C TYR A 71 -17.70 9.12 -13.46
N LYS A 72 -18.81 8.42 -13.70
CA LYS A 72 -19.53 8.44 -14.99
C LYS A 72 -20.33 9.71 -15.20
N SER A 73 -20.94 10.26 -14.17
CA SER A 73 -21.85 11.43 -14.27
C SER A 73 -21.13 12.78 -14.41
N ASP A 74 -19.83 12.87 -14.03
CA ASP A 74 -19.02 14.08 -14.21
C ASP A 74 -17.80 13.81 -15.10
N PRO A 75 -17.93 13.95 -16.44
CA PRO A 75 -16.86 13.60 -17.38
C PRO A 75 -15.66 14.57 -17.35
N HIS A 76 -15.79 15.74 -16.73
CA HIS A 76 -14.72 16.75 -16.64
C HIS A 76 -13.91 16.65 -15.36
N ARG A 77 -14.41 15.94 -14.35
CA ARG A 77 -13.75 15.81 -13.06
C ARG A 77 -12.56 14.87 -13.16
N ARG A 78 -11.45 15.25 -12.54
CA ARG A 78 -10.24 14.44 -12.37
C ARG A 78 -10.07 14.07 -10.90
N TYR A 79 -9.41 12.94 -10.65
CA TYR A 79 -9.34 12.31 -9.34
C TYR A 79 -7.89 12.05 -8.94
N PRO A 80 -7.54 12.17 -7.64
CA PRO A 80 -6.29 11.62 -7.13
C PRO A 80 -6.31 10.09 -7.25
N VAL A 81 -5.11 9.49 -7.18
CA VAL A 81 -4.96 8.03 -7.34
C VAL A 81 -4.24 7.46 -6.13
N LEU A 82 -4.82 6.43 -5.54
CA LEU A 82 -4.20 5.56 -4.55
C LEU A 82 -3.79 4.25 -5.24
N TYR A 83 -2.50 3.95 -5.25
CA TYR A 83 -1.98 2.65 -5.65
C TYR A 83 -1.86 1.78 -4.40
N MET A 84 -2.56 0.62 -4.36
CA MET A 84 -2.57 -0.31 -3.23
C MET A 84 -1.89 -1.62 -3.63
N LEU A 85 -0.79 -1.95 -2.97
CA LEU A 85 0.04 -3.12 -3.24
C LEU A 85 -0.36 -4.29 -2.33
N HIS A 86 -0.59 -5.46 -2.92
CA HIS A 86 -1.02 -6.66 -2.18
C HIS A 86 0.14 -7.40 -1.50
N GLY A 87 -0.18 -8.25 -0.51
CA GLY A 87 0.76 -9.08 0.23
C GLY A 87 1.27 -10.30 -0.56
N PHE A 88 2.20 -11.04 0.05
CA PHE A 88 2.75 -12.28 -0.50
C PHE A 88 1.64 -13.32 -0.69
N THR A 89 1.69 -14.08 -1.77
CA THR A 89 0.68 -15.06 -2.23
C THR A 89 -0.70 -14.51 -2.54
N ASN A 90 -0.88 -13.19 -2.47
CA ASN A 90 -2.10 -12.51 -2.86
C ASN A 90 -2.05 -12.04 -4.33
N THR A 91 -3.19 -11.58 -4.83
CA THR A 91 -3.36 -10.97 -6.14
C THR A 91 -4.19 -9.68 -6.02
N ASP A 92 -4.42 -8.99 -7.12
CA ASP A 92 -5.39 -7.89 -7.19
C ASP A 92 -6.79 -8.31 -6.70
N LEU A 93 -7.22 -9.54 -6.98
CA LEU A 93 -8.50 -10.08 -6.57
C LEU A 93 -8.61 -10.37 -5.07
N SER A 94 -7.48 -10.53 -4.36
CA SER A 94 -7.50 -10.68 -2.89
C SER A 94 -8.02 -9.43 -2.18
N TYR A 95 -8.03 -8.29 -2.88
CA TYR A 95 -8.53 -7.00 -2.37
C TYR A 95 -9.79 -6.52 -3.12
N PHE A 96 -10.06 -7.02 -4.32
CA PHE A 96 -11.16 -6.57 -5.17
C PHE A 96 -12.19 -7.66 -5.49
N GLY A 97 -11.85 -8.94 -5.31
CA GLY A 97 -12.73 -10.06 -5.64
C GLY A 97 -13.92 -10.18 -4.69
N GLU A 98 -15.00 -10.77 -5.18
CA GLU A 98 -16.13 -11.17 -4.34
C GLU A 98 -15.66 -12.16 -3.27
N GLY A 99 -16.03 -11.92 -2.01
CA GLY A 99 -15.59 -12.73 -0.87
C GLY A 99 -14.18 -12.45 -0.39
N ALA A 100 -13.46 -11.47 -0.96
CA ALA A 100 -12.19 -11.02 -0.43
C ALA A 100 -12.36 -10.46 0.99
N GLY A 101 -11.45 -10.82 1.91
CA GLY A 101 -11.48 -10.33 3.29
C GLY A 101 -11.37 -8.81 3.38
N THR A 102 -10.60 -8.19 2.47
CA THR A 102 -10.52 -6.74 2.32
C THR A 102 -11.15 -6.36 0.98
N HIS A 103 -12.47 -6.19 0.95
CA HIS A 103 -13.16 -5.79 -0.27
C HIS A 103 -13.12 -4.28 -0.45
N ILE A 104 -12.03 -3.79 -1.04
CA ILE A 104 -11.74 -2.35 -1.24
C ILE A 104 -12.92 -1.57 -1.84
N PRO A 105 -13.62 -2.05 -2.89
CA PRO A 105 -14.73 -1.29 -3.48
C PRO A 105 -15.83 -0.96 -2.46
N THR A 106 -16.29 -1.94 -1.70
CA THR A 106 -17.33 -1.73 -0.68
C THR A 106 -16.86 -0.80 0.44
N ILE A 107 -15.60 -0.95 0.87
CA ILE A 107 -15.02 -0.09 1.91
C ILE A 107 -14.93 1.35 1.41
N ALA A 108 -14.44 1.54 0.18
CA ALA A 108 -14.31 2.87 -0.43
C ALA A 108 -15.68 3.54 -0.61
N ASP A 109 -16.69 2.82 -1.12
CA ASP A 109 -18.05 3.33 -1.26
C ASP A 109 -18.61 3.81 0.09
N ARG A 110 -18.42 3.02 1.14
CA ARG A 110 -18.89 3.36 2.51
C ARG A 110 -18.14 4.58 3.06
N ALA A 111 -16.81 4.62 2.97
CA ALA A 111 -16.00 5.71 3.47
C ALA A 111 -16.24 7.03 2.70
N ILE A 112 -16.47 6.96 1.40
CA ILE A 112 -16.83 8.12 0.58
C ILE A 112 -18.26 8.56 0.88
N GLY A 113 -19.19 7.60 0.98
CA GLY A 113 -20.60 7.88 1.21
C GLY A 113 -20.88 8.55 2.55
N ASN A 114 -20.16 8.18 3.61
CA ASN A 114 -20.26 8.79 4.96
C ASN A 114 -19.38 10.03 5.15
N GLY A 115 -18.58 10.42 4.14
CA GLY A 115 -17.72 11.61 4.18
C GLY A 115 -16.37 11.41 4.90
N ALA A 116 -16.03 10.19 5.32
CA ALA A 116 -14.72 9.86 5.93
C ALA A 116 -13.59 9.92 4.91
N ALA A 117 -13.90 9.67 3.63
CA ALA A 117 -12.94 9.77 2.55
C ALA A 117 -13.45 10.64 1.39
N HIS A 118 -12.53 11.21 0.63
CA HIS A 118 -12.83 11.88 -0.61
C HIS A 118 -12.78 10.90 -1.80
N ASP A 119 -13.48 11.27 -2.87
CA ASP A 119 -13.44 10.51 -4.13
C ASP A 119 -12.01 10.39 -4.64
N MET A 120 -11.56 9.16 -4.86
CA MET A 120 -10.26 8.83 -5.45
C MET A 120 -10.35 7.55 -6.30
N ILE A 121 -9.50 7.43 -7.29
CA ILE A 121 -9.29 6.18 -8.03
C ILE A 121 -8.38 5.30 -7.18
N ILE A 122 -8.71 3.99 -7.05
CA ILE A 122 -7.84 3.03 -6.35
C ILE A 122 -7.41 1.96 -7.33
N VAL A 123 -6.11 1.67 -7.37
CA VAL A 123 -5.47 0.78 -8.35
C VAL A 123 -4.68 -0.30 -7.62
N THR A 124 -4.96 -1.57 -7.89
CA THR A 124 -4.20 -2.70 -7.34
C THR A 124 -3.67 -3.56 -8.49
N PRO A 125 -2.35 -3.57 -8.74
CA PRO A 125 -1.76 -4.47 -9.71
C PRO A 125 -1.61 -5.88 -9.15
N ASN A 126 -1.73 -6.90 -10.00
CA ASN A 126 -1.35 -8.26 -9.67
C ASN A 126 0.17 -8.43 -9.80
N ALA A 127 0.86 -8.51 -8.66
CA ALA A 127 2.30 -8.71 -8.56
C ALA A 127 2.67 -10.15 -8.10
N MET A 128 1.74 -11.11 -8.28
CA MET A 128 2.01 -12.53 -8.08
C MET A 128 3.01 -13.02 -9.12
N THR A 129 3.95 -13.84 -8.71
CA THR A 129 4.94 -14.52 -9.57
C THR A 129 4.94 -16.03 -9.29
N VAL A 130 5.65 -16.78 -10.11
CA VAL A 130 5.82 -18.23 -9.89
C VAL A 130 6.46 -18.53 -8.53
N TYR A 131 7.19 -17.59 -7.92
CA TYR A 131 7.75 -17.71 -6.58
C TYR A 131 6.83 -17.18 -5.46
N GLY A 132 5.59 -16.75 -5.76
CA GLY A 132 4.60 -16.33 -4.77
C GLY A 132 4.51 -14.82 -4.55
N GLY A 133 5.38 -14.04 -5.17
CA GLY A 133 5.37 -12.58 -5.09
C GLY A 133 6.67 -11.97 -5.59
N SER A 134 6.55 -10.78 -6.14
CA SER A 134 7.66 -10.06 -6.80
C SER A 134 8.61 -9.36 -5.83
N ASN A 135 8.25 -9.24 -4.56
CA ASN A 135 8.84 -8.31 -3.61
C ASN A 135 8.96 -6.86 -4.15
N TYR A 136 8.16 -6.49 -5.14
CA TYR A 136 8.16 -5.15 -5.76
C TYR A 136 9.55 -4.55 -5.98
N SER A 137 10.52 -5.41 -6.26
CA SER A 137 11.95 -5.06 -6.42
C SER A 137 12.37 -5.20 -7.88
N SER A 138 13.51 -4.59 -8.24
CA SER A 138 14.10 -4.71 -9.56
C SER A 138 15.15 -5.80 -9.57
N GLY A 139 15.02 -6.80 -10.46
CA GLY A 139 15.98 -7.87 -10.61
C GLY A 139 15.84 -8.60 -11.94
N ALA A 140 16.92 -9.22 -12.42
CA ALA A 140 16.88 -9.97 -13.68
C ALA A 140 15.96 -11.21 -13.59
N THR A 141 15.82 -11.81 -12.43
CA THR A 141 15.02 -13.01 -12.24
C THR A 141 13.53 -12.68 -12.26
N THR A 142 13.08 -11.78 -11.40
CA THR A 142 11.64 -11.45 -11.24
C THR A 142 11.15 -10.32 -12.13
N GLY A 143 12.04 -9.58 -12.81
CA GLY A 143 11.72 -8.38 -13.57
C GLY A 143 11.86 -7.09 -12.75
N ASP A 144 11.72 -5.94 -13.41
CA ASP A 144 11.81 -4.63 -12.77
C ASP A 144 10.43 -4.14 -12.30
N TRP A 145 9.96 -4.69 -11.17
CA TRP A 145 8.67 -4.35 -10.58
C TRP A 145 8.63 -2.96 -9.97
N GLU A 146 9.75 -2.42 -9.57
CA GLU A 146 9.85 -1.04 -9.10
C GLU A 146 9.48 -0.07 -10.22
N SER A 147 10.08 -0.22 -11.40
CA SER A 147 9.72 0.56 -12.59
C SER A 147 8.31 0.24 -13.11
N PHE A 148 7.85 -0.99 -12.96
CA PHE A 148 6.46 -1.33 -13.31
C PHE A 148 5.47 -0.50 -12.51
N VAL A 149 5.61 -0.43 -11.19
CA VAL A 149 4.70 0.32 -10.32
C VAL A 149 4.88 1.84 -10.49
N SER A 150 6.13 2.33 -10.49
CA SER A 150 6.40 3.77 -10.49
C SER A 150 6.29 4.43 -11.87
N ARG A 151 6.39 3.68 -12.96
CA ARG A 151 6.39 4.23 -14.32
C ARG A 151 5.32 3.62 -15.22
N ASP A 152 5.38 2.30 -15.48
CA ASP A 152 4.55 1.67 -16.50
C ASP A 152 3.07 1.72 -16.10
N LEU A 153 2.75 1.36 -14.85
CA LEU A 153 1.40 1.40 -14.28
C LEU A 153 0.88 2.84 -14.16
N VAL A 154 1.68 3.75 -13.63
CA VAL A 154 1.31 5.18 -13.50
C VAL A 154 1.01 5.79 -14.87
N THR A 155 1.87 5.55 -15.86
CA THR A 155 1.66 6.03 -17.23
C THR A 155 0.37 5.48 -17.84
N TYR A 156 0.10 4.19 -17.65
CA TYR A 156 -1.14 3.58 -18.12
C TYR A 156 -2.37 4.20 -17.48
N VAL A 157 -2.36 4.34 -16.15
CA VAL A 157 -3.48 4.87 -15.38
C VAL A 157 -3.77 6.33 -15.75
N ASP A 158 -2.75 7.17 -15.85
CA ASP A 158 -2.91 8.58 -16.26
C ASP A 158 -3.43 8.74 -17.68
N LYS A 159 -3.07 7.80 -18.58
CA LYS A 159 -3.52 7.83 -19.98
C LYS A 159 -4.98 7.38 -20.14
N HIS A 160 -5.42 6.41 -19.33
CA HIS A 160 -6.72 5.74 -19.56
C HIS A 160 -7.82 6.19 -18.60
N PHE A 161 -7.46 6.89 -17.51
CA PHE A 161 -8.40 7.35 -16.50
C PHE A 161 -8.25 8.86 -16.26
N ARG A 162 -9.30 9.47 -15.75
CA ARG A 162 -9.31 10.91 -15.43
C ARG A 162 -8.60 11.19 -14.11
N THR A 163 -7.29 11.13 -14.13
CA THR A 163 -6.42 11.38 -12.99
C THR A 163 -6.02 12.85 -12.87
N VAL A 164 -5.70 13.30 -11.67
CA VAL A 164 -4.87 14.49 -11.44
C VAL A 164 -3.42 14.05 -11.60
N ALA A 165 -2.88 14.11 -12.84
CA ALA A 165 -1.60 13.49 -13.22
C ALA A 165 -0.39 14.27 -12.71
N ARG A 166 -0.21 14.35 -11.38
CA ARG A 166 0.94 14.99 -10.71
C ARG A 166 1.26 14.31 -9.39
N VAL A 167 2.48 14.51 -8.90
CA VAL A 167 3.02 13.82 -7.70
C VAL A 167 2.13 14.03 -6.47
N GLU A 168 1.65 15.25 -6.22
CA GLU A 168 0.84 15.59 -5.04
C GLU A 168 -0.54 14.90 -5.03
N ALA A 169 -0.94 14.30 -6.13
CA ALA A 169 -2.20 13.58 -6.26
C ALA A 169 -2.02 12.05 -6.35
N ARG A 170 -0.80 11.54 -6.12
CA ARG A 170 -0.53 10.10 -6.12
C ARG A 170 -0.09 9.62 -4.76
N GLY A 171 -0.83 8.65 -4.23
CA GLY A 171 -0.51 7.91 -3.02
C GLY A 171 -0.10 6.48 -3.31
N LEU A 172 0.75 5.92 -2.48
CA LEU A 172 1.18 4.53 -2.54
C LEU A 172 0.97 3.88 -1.18
N ALA A 173 0.21 2.80 -1.14
CA ALA A 173 0.01 2.01 0.06
C ALA A 173 0.24 0.53 -0.20
N GLY A 174 0.39 -0.25 0.85
CA GLY A 174 0.49 -1.69 0.72
C GLY A 174 0.48 -2.40 2.06
N HIS A 175 0.10 -3.68 2.02
CA HIS A 175 0.07 -4.56 3.17
C HIS A 175 1.15 -5.64 3.04
N SER A 176 1.85 -5.96 4.14
CA SER A 176 2.84 -7.03 4.19
C SER A 176 3.96 -6.84 3.14
N MET A 177 4.12 -7.75 2.18
CA MET A 177 5.01 -7.59 1.03
C MET A 177 4.71 -6.31 0.23
N GLY A 178 3.42 -5.93 0.11
CA GLY A 178 3.03 -4.66 -0.49
C GLY A 178 3.45 -3.45 0.33
N GLY A 179 3.45 -3.56 1.66
CA GLY A 179 3.98 -2.54 2.56
C GLY A 179 5.48 -2.31 2.35
N TYR A 180 6.24 -3.39 2.23
CA TYR A 180 7.64 -3.34 1.83
C TYR A 180 7.80 -2.63 0.47
N GLY A 181 7.01 -3.03 -0.53
CA GLY A 181 7.01 -2.41 -1.85
C GLY A 181 6.69 -0.91 -1.80
N ALA A 182 5.67 -0.52 -1.04
CA ALA A 182 5.27 0.88 -0.90
C ALA A 182 6.36 1.72 -0.24
N MET A 183 7.01 1.21 0.82
CA MET A 183 8.12 1.90 1.46
C MET A 183 9.34 2.00 0.54
N ARG A 184 9.75 0.87 -0.06
CA ARG A 184 10.92 0.84 -0.95
C ARG A 184 10.76 1.74 -2.17
N ILE A 185 9.64 1.62 -2.89
CA ILE A 185 9.35 2.43 -4.08
C ILE A 185 9.16 3.89 -3.68
N GLY A 186 8.43 4.14 -2.59
CA GLY A 186 8.17 5.49 -2.12
C GLY A 186 9.45 6.27 -1.79
N MET A 187 10.37 5.66 -1.02
CA MET A 187 11.63 6.32 -0.66
C MET A 187 12.53 6.59 -1.88
N LYS A 188 12.42 5.79 -2.93
CA LYS A 188 13.26 5.92 -4.14
C LYS A 188 12.64 6.86 -5.18
N HIS A 189 11.32 7.00 -5.20
CA HIS A 189 10.57 7.75 -6.22
C HIS A 189 9.67 8.84 -5.62
N PRO A 190 10.23 9.82 -4.87
CA PRO A 190 9.46 10.92 -4.30
C PRO A 190 8.88 11.87 -5.38
N GLU A 191 9.39 11.79 -6.61
CA GLU A 191 8.88 12.50 -7.78
C GLU A 191 7.63 11.86 -8.37
N VAL A 192 7.28 10.65 -7.94
CA VAL A 192 6.07 9.93 -8.39
C VAL A 192 4.99 9.95 -7.34
N PHE A 193 5.34 9.67 -6.08
CA PHE A 193 4.41 9.50 -4.96
C PHE A 193 4.69 10.50 -3.84
N SER A 194 3.69 11.29 -3.46
CA SER A 194 3.79 12.27 -2.38
C SER A 194 3.42 11.74 -1.01
N SER A 195 2.70 10.63 -0.95
CA SER A 195 2.12 10.11 0.30
C SER A 195 2.21 8.60 0.35
N LEU A 196 2.62 8.05 1.49
CA LEU A 196 2.87 6.63 1.71
C LEU A 196 2.08 6.15 2.93
N TYR A 197 1.38 5.01 2.83
CA TYR A 197 0.79 4.32 3.96
C TYR A 197 1.16 2.84 3.96
N ILE A 198 1.80 2.38 5.02
CA ILE A 198 2.39 1.05 5.12
C ILE A 198 1.68 0.25 6.21
N LEU A 199 0.99 -0.84 5.82
CA LEU A 199 0.24 -1.71 6.73
C LEU A 199 1.06 -2.98 7.03
N SER A 200 1.37 -3.23 8.30
CA SER A 200 2.04 -4.46 8.78
C SER A 200 3.12 -4.98 7.84
N SER A 201 4.08 -4.11 7.46
CA SER A 201 5.06 -4.42 6.42
C SER A 201 6.02 -5.51 6.83
N CYS A 202 6.12 -6.58 6.03
CA CYS A 202 7.24 -7.52 6.16
C CYS A 202 8.56 -6.91 5.68
N CYS A 203 9.63 -7.65 5.86
CA CYS A 203 10.87 -7.48 5.10
C CYS A 203 11.62 -6.16 5.35
N ILE A 204 11.34 -5.45 6.42
CA ILE A 204 11.97 -4.19 6.81
C ILE A 204 13.38 -4.44 7.38
N SER A 205 13.51 -5.48 8.23
CA SER A 205 14.75 -5.82 8.93
C SER A 205 15.71 -6.67 8.08
N PRO A 206 17.03 -6.55 8.30
CA PRO A 206 18.06 -7.35 7.64
C PRO A 206 17.93 -8.87 7.78
N SER A 207 17.37 -9.38 8.86
CA SER A 207 17.28 -10.80 9.17
C SER A 207 16.07 -11.53 8.59
N SER A 208 15.07 -10.83 8.05
CA SER A 208 13.86 -11.48 7.56
C SER A 208 14.10 -12.31 6.29
N ASN A 209 13.34 -13.39 6.08
CA ASN A 209 13.30 -14.19 4.86
C ASN A 209 14.68 -14.75 4.43
N ILE A 210 15.49 -15.15 5.40
CA ILE A 210 16.75 -15.88 5.21
C ILE A 210 16.59 -17.19 6.00
N PRO A 211 16.88 -18.36 5.41
CA PRO A 211 16.86 -19.61 6.15
C PRO A 211 17.83 -19.53 7.34
N ASP A 212 17.35 -19.76 8.55
CA ASP A 212 18.14 -19.64 9.78
C ASP A 212 18.15 -20.90 10.65
N THR A 213 17.28 -21.89 10.35
CA THR A 213 17.31 -23.21 10.96
C THR A 213 17.96 -24.24 10.04
N GLN A 214 18.52 -25.31 10.62
CA GLN A 214 19.10 -26.42 9.83
C GLN A 214 18.07 -27.06 8.90
N GLU A 215 16.81 -27.17 9.34
CA GLU A 215 15.72 -27.70 8.53
C GLU A 215 15.43 -26.81 7.31
N GLU A 216 15.31 -25.50 7.50
CA GLU A 216 15.10 -24.55 6.41
C GLU A 216 16.27 -24.51 5.45
N MET A 217 17.51 -24.53 5.96
CA MET A 217 18.72 -24.55 5.12
C MET A 217 18.74 -25.82 4.25
N ALA A 218 18.48 -26.98 4.83
CA ALA A 218 18.42 -28.24 4.10
C ALA A 218 17.29 -28.25 3.05
N ALA A 219 16.10 -27.74 3.40
CA ALA A 219 14.97 -27.63 2.48
C ALA A 219 15.27 -26.66 1.33
N PHE A 220 15.93 -25.53 1.62
CA PHE A 220 16.32 -24.56 0.61
C PHE A 220 17.34 -25.14 -0.39
N GLU A 221 18.35 -25.86 0.07
CA GLU A 221 19.34 -26.51 -0.78
C GLU A 221 18.73 -27.65 -1.62
N ALA A 222 17.75 -28.37 -1.09
CA ALA A 222 17.02 -29.41 -1.81
C ALA A 222 16.11 -28.84 -2.92
N PHE A 223 15.77 -27.55 -2.87
CA PHE A 223 14.92 -26.90 -3.86
C PHE A 223 15.74 -26.47 -5.08
N THR A 224 15.76 -27.35 -6.09
CA THR A 224 16.65 -27.20 -7.27
C THR A 224 15.90 -27.06 -8.60
N ARG A 225 14.57 -27.21 -8.60
CA ARG A 225 13.75 -27.11 -9.82
C ARG A 225 12.86 -25.89 -9.79
N ARG A 226 12.74 -25.22 -10.94
CA ARG A 226 11.80 -24.12 -11.09
C ARG A 226 10.37 -24.66 -10.87
N PRO A 227 9.58 -24.05 -9.99
CA PRO A 227 8.20 -24.47 -9.77
C PRO A 227 7.30 -23.98 -10.92
N GLU A 228 6.18 -24.63 -11.12
CA GLU A 228 5.11 -24.12 -12.01
C GLU A 228 4.38 -22.96 -11.33
N ASP A 229 4.18 -23.10 -10.03
CA ASP A 229 3.66 -22.06 -9.15
C ASP A 229 4.24 -22.18 -7.74
N TYR A 230 4.00 -21.16 -6.91
CA TYR A 230 4.56 -21.08 -5.56
C TYR A 230 4.10 -22.20 -4.60
N THR A 231 3.00 -22.91 -4.89
CA THR A 231 2.50 -23.97 -4.01
C THR A 231 3.41 -25.19 -4.00
N GLN A 232 4.23 -25.35 -5.05
CA GLN A 232 5.25 -26.39 -5.14
C GLN A 232 6.51 -26.09 -4.32
N ILE A 233 6.64 -24.88 -3.77
CA ILE A 233 7.74 -24.51 -2.88
C ILE A 233 7.36 -24.91 -1.45
N PRO A 234 8.20 -25.65 -0.71
CA PRO A 234 7.95 -25.98 0.69
C PRO A 234 7.61 -24.75 1.52
N ALA A 235 6.57 -24.84 2.37
CA ALA A 235 6.00 -23.67 3.06
C ALA A 235 7.02 -22.93 3.94
N ASN A 236 7.91 -23.67 4.61
CA ASN A 236 8.94 -23.12 5.50
C ASN A 236 10.05 -22.32 4.80
N ILE A 237 10.24 -22.50 3.47
CA ILE A 237 11.26 -21.77 2.72
C ILE A 237 10.67 -20.83 1.64
N ARG A 238 9.36 -20.80 1.49
CA ARG A 238 8.68 -20.11 0.37
C ARG A 238 9.05 -18.64 0.28
N THR A 239 9.01 -17.93 1.40
CA THR A 239 9.39 -16.51 1.46
C THR A 239 10.87 -16.28 1.22
N ALA A 240 11.74 -17.21 1.67
CA ALA A 240 13.18 -17.15 1.44
C ALA A 240 13.53 -17.35 -0.05
N VAL A 241 12.85 -18.27 -0.73
CA VAL A 241 13.02 -18.50 -2.19
C VAL A 241 12.60 -17.26 -2.97
N ALA A 242 11.44 -16.66 -2.69
CA ALA A 242 10.99 -15.44 -3.32
C ALA A 242 11.96 -14.27 -3.08
N ALA A 243 12.48 -14.15 -1.86
CA ALA A 243 13.48 -13.14 -1.50
C ALA A 243 14.80 -13.35 -2.25
N ALA A 244 15.30 -14.57 -2.37
CA ALA A 244 16.51 -14.87 -3.12
C ALA A 244 16.33 -14.54 -4.62
N ALA A 245 15.19 -14.90 -5.21
CA ALA A 245 14.87 -14.57 -6.61
C ALA A 245 14.84 -13.07 -6.87
N ALA A 246 14.26 -12.29 -5.94
CA ALA A 246 14.15 -10.84 -6.07
C ALA A 246 15.46 -10.09 -5.75
N TRP A 247 16.25 -10.56 -4.75
CA TRP A 247 17.33 -9.76 -4.17
C TRP A 247 18.74 -10.35 -4.36
N ALA A 248 18.82 -11.57 -4.85
CA ALA A 248 20.09 -12.21 -5.22
C ALA A 248 20.05 -12.82 -6.64
N PRO A 249 19.51 -12.10 -7.65
CA PRO A 249 19.38 -12.64 -9.01
C PRO A 249 20.74 -13.05 -9.57
N ASN A 250 20.76 -14.17 -10.32
CA ASN A 250 21.94 -14.66 -11.02
C ASN A 250 21.55 -15.33 -12.36
N PRO A 251 21.67 -14.60 -13.49
CA PRO A 251 21.32 -15.13 -14.81
C PRO A 251 22.14 -16.37 -15.22
N ALA A 252 23.31 -16.60 -14.60
CA ALA A 252 24.16 -17.73 -14.92
C ALA A 252 23.77 -19.03 -14.19
N LYS A 253 22.69 -19.00 -13.38
CA LYS A 253 22.24 -20.17 -12.57
C LYS A 253 20.83 -20.67 -12.93
N PRO A 254 20.60 -21.15 -14.16
CA PRO A 254 19.33 -21.82 -14.46
C PRO A 254 19.16 -23.11 -13.63
N PRO A 255 17.95 -23.54 -13.31
CA PRO A 255 16.67 -22.98 -13.73
C PRO A 255 16.08 -21.96 -12.75
N LEU A 256 16.72 -21.69 -11.62
CA LEU A 256 16.19 -20.82 -10.56
C LEU A 256 16.63 -19.35 -10.71
N TYR A 257 17.75 -19.11 -11.40
CA TYR A 257 18.30 -17.78 -11.72
C TYR A 257 18.54 -16.87 -10.51
N TYR A 258 18.91 -17.48 -9.34
CA TYR A 258 19.35 -16.74 -8.15
C TYR A 258 20.54 -17.44 -7.46
N ASP A 259 21.25 -16.67 -6.65
CA ASP A 259 22.27 -17.23 -5.75
C ASP A 259 21.61 -17.67 -4.45
N SER A 260 21.93 -18.89 -4.01
CA SER A 260 21.46 -19.42 -2.73
C SER A 260 22.13 -18.73 -1.55
N PRO A 261 21.36 -18.28 -0.54
CA PRO A 261 21.90 -17.75 0.72
C PRO A 261 22.50 -18.85 1.61
N VAL A 262 22.35 -20.13 1.21
CA VAL A 262 22.86 -21.30 1.94
C VAL A 262 23.66 -22.17 0.99
N LYS A 263 24.76 -22.78 1.47
CA LYS A 263 25.56 -23.77 0.76
C LYS A 263 26.21 -24.73 1.74
N ASN A 264 25.99 -26.05 1.53
CA ASN A 264 26.47 -27.14 2.41
C ASN A 264 26.00 -26.95 3.87
N GLY A 265 24.73 -26.53 4.07
CA GLY A 265 24.18 -26.27 5.39
C GLY A 265 24.72 -25.00 6.08
N GLU A 266 25.50 -24.17 5.37
CA GLU A 266 26.11 -22.96 5.92
C GLU A 266 25.63 -21.69 5.22
N PRO A 267 25.36 -20.61 5.98
CA PRO A 267 25.00 -19.31 5.42
C PRO A 267 26.09 -18.80 4.47
N GLN A 268 25.65 -18.11 3.39
CA GLN A 268 26.55 -17.48 2.42
C GLN A 268 26.59 -15.96 2.62
N PRO A 269 27.56 -15.41 3.38
CA PRO A 269 27.56 -14.01 3.81
C PRO A 269 27.46 -13.00 2.66
N SER A 270 28.11 -13.26 1.52
CA SER A 270 28.08 -12.35 0.36
C SER A 270 26.73 -12.30 -0.32
N VAL A 271 25.97 -13.42 -0.34
CA VAL A 271 24.62 -13.47 -0.88
C VAL A 271 23.65 -12.78 0.09
N ILE A 272 23.76 -13.11 1.37
CA ILE A 272 22.95 -12.49 2.44
C ILE A 272 23.15 -10.98 2.47
N ALA A 273 24.38 -10.48 2.29
CA ALA A 273 24.65 -9.04 2.22
C ALA A 273 23.90 -8.37 1.06
N ARG A 274 23.87 -9.00 -0.14
CA ARG A 274 23.08 -8.50 -1.28
C ARG A 274 21.56 -8.49 -0.98
N MET A 275 21.05 -9.54 -0.36
CA MET A 275 19.65 -9.60 0.04
C MET A 275 19.32 -8.51 1.08
N THR A 276 20.18 -8.34 2.08
CA THR A 276 20.05 -7.32 3.13
C THR A 276 20.04 -5.91 2.57
N ALA A 277 20.88 -5.61 1.57
CA ALA A 277 20.97 -4.29 0.94
C ALA A 277 19.64 -3.83 0.28
N ASN A 278 18.68 -4.73 0.07
CA ASN A 278 17.37 -4.40 -0.48
C ASN A 278 16.31 -4.05 0.59
N ARG A 279 16.66 -4.08 1.86
CA ARG A 279 15.71 -3.88 2.96
C ARG A 279 15.64 -2.42 3.40
N PRO A 280 14.46 -1.90 3.70
CA PRO A 280 14.27 -0.51 4.09
C PRO A 280 15.18 -0.04 5.22
N LEU A 281 15.37 -0.80 6.30
CA LEU A 281 16.29 -0.44 7.39
C LEU A 281 17.77 -0.36 6.95
N ALA A 282 18.18 -1.13 5.93
CA ALA A 282 19.53 -1.06 5.39
C ALA A 282 19.71 0.05 4.35
N MET A 283 18.62 0.62 3.85
CA MET A 283 18.61 1.62 2.79
C MET A 283 18.30 3.03 3.29
N VAL A 284 17.57 3.16 4.37
CA VAL A 284 16.86 4.39 4.79
C VAL A 284 17.77 5.61 4.86
N ASP A 285 19.01 5.45 5.36
CA ASP A 285 19.97 6.55 5.49
C ASP A 285 20.25 7.27 4.15
N GLN A 286 20.22 6.52 3.05
CA GLN A 286 20.46 7.05 1.71
C GLN A 286 19.28 7.86 1.17
N TYR A 287 18.07 7.68 1.73
CA TYR A 287 16.83 8.24 1.22
C TYR A 287 16.12 9.21 2.18
N ILE A 288 16.75 9.61 3.28
CA ILE A 288 16.18 10.53 4.28
C ILE A 288 15.69 11.83 3.63
N SER A 289 16.49 12.41 2.71
CA SER A 289 16.08 13.63 2.01
C SER A 289 14.84 13.48 1.14
N ASN A 290 14.58 12.27 0.64
CA ASN A 290 13.38 11.95 -0.12
C ASN A 290 12.18 11.78 0.80
N LEU A 291 12.33 11.00 1.88
CA LEU A 291 11.29 10.75 2.87
C LEU A 291 10.79 12.04 3.53
N LYS A 292 11.68 13.02 3.77
CA LYS A 292 11.30 14.34 4.30
C LYS A 292 10.36 15.15 3.39
N LYS A 293 10.20 14.77 2.14
CA LYS A 293 9.32 15.43 1.17
C LYS A 293 7.93 14.80 1.09
N GLN A 294 7.71 13.69 1.79
CA GLN A 294 6.52 12.87 1.67
C GLN A 294 5.70 12.88 2.96
N HIS A 295 4.41 12.64 2.83
CA HIS A 295 3.55 12.32 3.95
C HIS A 295 3.61 10.81 4.20
N ILE A 296 3.98 10.40 5.41
CA ILE A 296 4.24 9.00 5.73
C ILE A 296 3.41 8.59 6.95
N ALA A 297 2.71 7.47 6.82
CA ALA A 297 2.10 6.77 7.93
C ALA A 297 2.34 5.26 7.81
N PHE A 298 2.47 4.59 8.94
CA PHE A 298 2.56 3.14 9.00
C PHE A 298 2.01 2.61 10.31
N ASP A 299 1.55 1.37 10.26
CA ASP A 299 0.95 0.72 11.41
C ASP A 299 1.26 -0.78 11.45
N VAL A 300 0.99 -1.41 12.61
CA VAL A 300 1.19 -2.83 12.83
C VAL A 300 0.34 -3.35 13.98
N GLY A 301 -0.10 -4.61 13.90
CA GLY A 301 -0.72 -5.29 15.02
C GLY A 301 0.31 -5.74 16.06
N ASP A 302 0.00 -5.62 17.35
CA ASP A 302 0.87 -6.02 18.46
C ASP A 302 1.08 -7.55 18.56
N GLU A 303 0.15 -8.34 18.02
CA GLU A 303 0.28 -9.80 17.93
C GLU A 303 1.21 -10.25 16.79
N ASP A 304 1.55 -9.36 15.84
CA ASP A 304 2.53 -9.57 14.78
C ASP A 304 3.95 -9.21 15.26
N THR A 305 4.39 -9.87 16.31
CA THR A 305 5.50 -9.45 17.19
C THR A 305 6.80 -9.14 16.45
N ASN A 306 7.19 -9.97 15.48
CA ASN A 306 8.42 -9.76 14.72
C ASN A 306 8.34 -8.54 13.81
N ILE A 307 7.21 -8.33 13.14
CA ILE A 307 7.00 -7.18 12.28
C ILE A 307 6.84 -5.91 13.13
N ALA A 308 6.14 -6.00 14.26
CA ALA A 308 6.00 -4.88 15.20
C ALA A 308 7.35 -4.39 15.71
N ALA A 309 8.24 -5.30 16.12
CA ALA A 309 9.60 -4.94 16.52
C ALA A 309 10.39 -4.23 15.40
N ASN A 310 10.29 -4.74 14.17
CA ASN A 310 10.99 -4.16 13.03
C ASN A 310 10.46 -2.77 12.63
N LEU A 311 9.14 -2.56 12.70
CA LEU A 311 8.53 -1.27 12.40
C LEU A 311 8.76 -0.26 13.52
N THR A 312 8.81 -0.70 14.78
CA THR A 312 9.24 0.15 15.92
C THR A 312 10.68 0.63 15.76
N GLU A 313 11.58 -0.23 15.29
CA GLU A 313 12.94 0.18 14.98
C GLU A 313 12.98 1.17 13.80
N PHE A 314 12.15 0.96 12.79
CA PHE A 314 12.05 1.88 11.66
C PHE A 314 11.52 3.26 12.08
N ASP A 315 10.50 3.31 12.96
CA ASP A 315 10.00 4.53 13.62
C ASP A 315 11.12 5.28 14.36
N ARG A 316 11.90 4.54 15.14
CA ARG A 316 13.04 5.10 15.88
C ARG A 316 14.07 5.74 14.93
N VAL A 317 14.36 5.08 13.81
CA VAL A 317 15.29 5.62 12.80
C VAL A 317 14.73 6.90 12.17
N LEU A 318 13.48 6.88 11.70
CA LEU A 318 12.84 8.06 11.09
C LEU A 318 12.78 9.24 12.06
N THR A 319 12.45 8.97 13.33
CA THR A 319 12.44 9.98 14.41
C THR A 319 13.83 10.57 14.63
N THR A 320 14.88 9.73 14.68
CA THR A 320 16.27 10.17 14.84
C THR A 320 16.71 11.13 13.73
N TYR A 321 16.27 10.88 12.49
CA TYR A 321 16.58 11.75 11.37
C TYR A 321 15.61 12.93 11.20
N GLY A 322 14.61 13.07 12.08
CA GLY A 322 13.59 14.12 12.00
C GLY A 322 12.77 14.04 10.71
N VAL A 323 12.41 12.84 10.28
CA VAL A 323 11.45 12.61 9.18
C VAL A 323 10.05 12.67 9.77
N PRO A 324 9.17 13.59 9.33
CA PRO A 324 7.79 13.64 9.81
C PRO A 324 7.00 12.39 9.37
N HIS A 325 6.42 11.68 10.32
CA HIS A 325 5.61 10.50 10.06
C HIS A 325 4.62 10.24 11.19
N THR A 326 3.69 9.30 10.96
CA THR A 326 2.80 8.75 11.99
C THR A 326 3.04 7.26 12.07
N PHE A 327 3.22 6.74 13.28
CA PHE A 327 3.32 5.31 13.57
C PHE A 327 2.31 4.89 14.62
N GLU A 328 1.64 3.76 14.41
CA GLU A 328 0.69 3.20 15.37
C GLU A 328 0.90 1.69 15.53
N VAL A 329 0.91 1.24 16.77
CA VAL A 329 0.78 -0.18 17.13
C VAL A 329 -0.63 -0.39 17.65
N TYR A 330 -1.44 -1.18 16.96
CA TYR A 330 -2.82 -1.48 17.33
C TYR A 330 -2.96 -2.92 17.85
N HIS A 331 -4.04 -3.22 18.57
CA HIS A 331 -4.31 -4.59 18.99
C HIS A 331 -4.84 -5.43 17.83
N GLY A 332 -4.05 -6.43 17.40
CA GLY A 332 -4.38 -7.31 16.28
C GLY A 332 -3.17 -8.07 15.74
N ASN A 333 -3.46 -9.01 14.82
CA ASN A 333 -2.43 -9.79 14.14
C ASN A 333 -2.13 -9.25 12.73
N HIS A 334 -1.34 -10.00 11.96
CA HIS A 334 -0.85 -9.61 10.63
C HIS A 334 -1.94 -9.18 9.65
N GLY A 335 -3.16 -9.70 9.74
CA GLY A 335 -4.18 -9.49 8.71
C GLY A 335 -5.59 -9.19 9.18
N ASN A 336 -5.92 -9.48 10.46
CA ASN A 336 -7.31 -9.48 10.93
C ASN A 336 -7.99 -8.09 10.91
N ARG A 337 -7.21 -7.00 10.95
CA ARG A 337 -7.75 -5.64 10.95
C ARG A 337 -7.43 -4.83 9.68
N VAL A 338 -6.85 -5.44 8.66
CA VAL A 338 -6.53 -4.74 7.40
C VAL A 338 -7.75 -4.04 6.79
N PRO A 339 -8.96 -4.67 6.71
CA PRO A 339 -10.15 -3.99 6.18
C PRO A 339 -10.52 -2.75 6.99
N GLU A 340 -10.51 -2.86 8.32
CA GLU A 340 -10.83 -1.77 9.24
C GLU A 340 -9.80 -0.63 9.13
N ARG A 341 -8.51 -0.97 9.14
CA ARG A 341 -7.42 0.01 8.97
C ARG A 341 -7.52 0.72 7.62
N PHE A 342 -7.85 -0.03 6.56
CA PHE A 342 -8.02 0.57 5.24
C PHE A 342 -9.15 1.60 5.23
N GLU A 343 -10.28 1.33 5.89
CA GLU A 343 -11.43 2.22 5.98
C GLU A 343 -11.17 3.46 6.83
N HIS A 344 -10.63 3.24 8.05
CA HIS A 344 -10.60 4.28 9.08
C HIS A 344 -9.28 5.05 9.14
N GLU A 345 -8.21 4.52 8.56
CA GLU A 345 -6.89 5.15 8.59
C GLU A 345 -6.36 5.46 7.19
N VAL A 346 -6.28 4.44 6.31
CA VAL A 346 -5.67 4.61 4.98
C VAL A 346 -6.44 5.60 4.11
N LEU A 347 -7.74 5.39 3.94
CA LEU A 347 -8.56 6.28 3.09
C LEU A 347 -8.64 7.71 3.63
N PRO A 348 -8.85 7.96 4.95
CA PRO A 348 -8.77 9.30 5.52
C PRO A 348 -7.40 9.96 5.36
N PHE A 349 -6.32 9.21 5.57
CA PHE A 349 -4.96 9.71 5.37
C PHE A 349 -4.75 10.24 3.95
N PHE A 350 -5.07 9.45 2.92
CA PHE A 350 -4.94 9.90 1.54
C PHE A 350 -5.93 11.02 1.19
N SER A 351 -7.12 11.03 1.76
CA SER A 351 -8.09 12.13 1.60
C SER A 351 -7.57 13.45 2.11
N LYS A 352 -6.78 13.42 3.19
CA LYS A 352 -6.15 14.60 3.77
C LYS A 352 -4.97 15.10 2.96
N HIS A 353 -4.16 14.19 2.40
CA HIS A 353 -2.85 14.53 1.86
C HIS A 353 -2.79 14.61 0.32
N LEU A 354 -3.72 13.97 -0.40
CA LEU A 354 -3.70 14.02 -1.86
C LEU A 354 -4.40 15.25 -2.44
N ALA A 355 -3.75 15.90 -3.40
CA ALA A 355 -4.31 17.03 -4.12
C ALA A 355 -5.46 16.60 -5.04
N ARG A 356 -6.59 17.31 -4.95
CA ARG A 356 -7.84 17.00 -5.67
C ARG A 356 -8.06 17.81 -6.95
N LYS A 357 -7.27 18.83 -7.20
CA LYS A 357 -7.40 19.70 -8.37
C LYS A 357 -6.13 19.67 -9.18
N PRO A 358 -6.21 19.82 -10.52
CA PRO A 358 -5.03 20.08 -11.34
C PRO A 358 -4.27 21.30 -10.80
N ALA A 359 -2.97 21.39 -11.08
CA ALA A 359 -2.22 22.61 -10.82
C ALA A 359 -2.91 23.76 -11.56
N LYS A 360 -2.99 24.96 -10.95
CA LYS A 360 -3.41 26.14 -11.68
C LYS A 360 -2.38 26.34 -12.79
N GLU A 361 -2.85 26.45 -14.03
CA GLU A 361 -1.98 26.91 -15.10
C GLU A 361 -1.45 28.28 -14.66
N SER A 362 -0.12 28.40 -14.55
CA SER A 362 0.55 29.68 -14.34
C SER A 362 0.29 30.52 -15.60
N SER A 363 -0.62 31.45 -15.47
CA SER A 363 -0.91 32.49 -16.50
C SER A 363 0.30 33.37 -16.72
#